data_c481f856c9acf0b2392da7b0ceb9907c
#
_entry.id   c481f856c9acf0b2392da7b0ceb9907c
#
_cell.length_a   1.000
_cell.length_b   1.000
_cell.length_c   1.000
_cell.angle_alpha   90.00
_cell.angle_beta   90.00
_cell.angle_gamma   90.00
#
_symmetry.space_group_name_H-M   'P 1'
#
loop_
_entity.id
_entity.type
_entity.pdbx_description
1 polymer ?
#
loop_
_entity_poly.entity_id
_entity_poly.type
_entity_poly.pdbx_seq_one_letter_code
_entity_poly.pdbx_strand_id
1 'polypeptide(L)'
;MKTTFKITLTMLVFAFAFNCNQSGTVDKSKANENLVIGLVAGNTNGSTSVLTGLAEVRGVWKDGFCSGGTCTGFSSTLSIAQDPTGFGVWTTGSGYYRIIESSNTERYLIYQYLPTATFGNANKYTKILWTQPQTTDCENGASKCFYYCTVLNSSFTGYSTLDEARNVSTTSYSSTNPKTTGCGGFGWSKATFLSSNPTSWP
;
A
#
# COMPACT_ATOMS: atom_id res chain seq x y z
N MET A 1 62.07 -49.05 10.56
CA MET A 1 61.76 -48.25 9.37
C MET A 1 60.45 -47.46 9.60
N LYS A 2 60.55 -46.18 9.83
CA LYS A 2 59.38 -45.29 9.99
C LYS A 2 59.33 -44.38 8.77
N THR A 3 58.34 -44.59 7.91
CA THR A 3 58.13 -43.78 6.71
C THR A 3 57.21 -42.62 7.05
N THR A 4 57.74 -41.40 7.04
CA THR A 4 57.00 -40.19 7.30
C THR A 4 56.39 -39.69 5.99
N PHE A 5 55.06 -39.67 5.92
CA PHE A 5 54.32 -39.16 4.77
C PHE A 5 54.10 -37.66 4.94
N LYS A 6 54.78 -36.85 4.14
CA LYS A 6 54.57 -35.37 4.11
C LYS A 6 53.43 -35.07 3.15
N ILE A 7 52.29 -34.66 3.68
CA ILE A 7 51.18 -34.12 2.92
C ILE A 7 51.44 -32.65 2.68
N THR A 8 51.75 -32.26 1.44
CA THR A 8 51.87 -30.86 1.00
C THR A 8 50.48 -30.37 0.65
N LEU A 9 49.92 -29.48 1.51
CA LEU A 9 48.64 -28.85 1.29
C LEU A 9 48.84 -27.66 0.32
N THR A 10 48.48 -27.83 -0.95
CA THR A 10 48.49 -26.75 -1.94
C THR A 10 47.18 -25.98 -1.78
N MET A 11 47.25 -24.75 -1.20
CA MET A 11 46.16 -23.83 -1.21
C MET A 11 45.92 -23.29 -2.61
N LEU A 12 44.83 -23.71 -3.23
CA LEU A 12 44.33 -23.15 -4.49
C LEU A 12 43.49 -21.91 -4.15
N VAL A 13 44.09 -20.73 -4.30
CA VAL A 13 43.35 -19.45 -4.17
C VAL A 13 42.56 -19.25 -5.46
N PHE A 14 41.25 -19.50 -5.41
CA PHE A 14 40.34 -19.09 -6.47
C PHE A 14 40.04 -17.59 -6.29
N ALA A 15 40.69 -16.76 -7.07
CA ALA A 15 40.28 -15.38 -7.26
C ALA A 15 39.00 -15.33 -8.12
N PHE A 16 37.84 -15.17 -7.49
CA PHE A 16 36.62 -14.83 -8.20
C PHE A 16 36.70 -13.38 -8.62
N ALA A 17 37.16 -13.15 -9.85
CA ALA A 17 36.93 -11.86 -10.52
C ALA A 17 35.43 -11.78 -10.86
N PHE A 18 34.67 -11.04 -10.07
CA PHE A 18 33.32 -10.63 -10.47
C PHE A 18 33.43 -9.65 -11.63
N ASN A 19 33.35 -10.16 -12.85
CA ASN A 19 33.10 -9.35 -14.03
C ASN A 19 31.65 -8.83 -13.96
N CYS A 20 31.51 -7.62 -13.44
CA CYS A 20 30.26 -6.85 -13.50
C CYS A 20 30.18 -6.23 -14.91
N ASN A 21 29.89 -7.04 -15.93
CA ASN A 21 29.61 -6.56 -17.28
C ASN A 21 28.59 -7.53 -17.93
N GLN A 22 27.36 -7.56 -17.38
CA GLN A 22 26.23 -8.10 -18.10
C GLN A 22 25.40 -6.96 -18.67
N SER A 23 25.71 -6.58 -19.92
CA SER A 23 24.75 -5.92 -20.79
C SER A 23 23.73 -6.96 -21.25
N GLY A 24 22.91 -7.43 -20.31
CA GLY A 24 21.72 -8.21 -20.60
C GLY A 24 20.66 -7.28 -21.13
N THR A 25 20.13 -7.54 -22.31
CA THR A 25 18.90 -6.92 -22.80
C THR A 25 17.80 -7.25 -21.82
N VAL A 26 17.42 -6.28 -20.98
CA VAL A 26 16.35 -6.40 -20.02
C VAL A 26 15.05 -6.57 -20.80
N ASP A 27 14.39 -7.72 -20.64
CA ASP A 27 13.06 -7.95 -21.20
C ASP A 27 12.10 -6.93 -20.58
N LYS A 28 11.60 -6.02 -21.42
CA LYS A 28 10.78 -4.88 -21.00
C LYS A 28 9.49 -5.28 -20.29
N SER A 29 9.00 -6.51 -20.49
CA SER A 29 7.80 -7.01 -19.84
C SER A 29 8.02 -7.39 -18.37
N LYS A 30 9.22 -7.87 -18.03
CA LYS A 30 9.62 -8.18 -16.64
C LYS A 30 10.30 -7.00 -15.92
N ALA A 31 10.82 -6.04 -16.70
CA ALA A 31 11.44 -4.83 -16.16
C ALA A 31 10.45 -3.95 -15.40
N ASN A 32 9.17 -3.95 -15.79
CA ASN A 32 8.16 -3.12 -15.11
C ASN A 32 7.86 -3.59 -13.68
N GLU A 33 7.82 -4.89 -13.40
CA GLU A 33 7.57 -5.39 -12.04
C GLU A 33 8.77 -5.16 -11.11
N ASN A 34 9.98 -5.46 -11.59
CA ASN A 34 11.21 -5.25 -10.81
C ASN A 34 11.63 -3.77 -10.76
N LEU A 35 11.28 -2.98 -11.78
CA LEU A 35 11.58 -1.55 -11.81
C LEU A 35 10.71 -0.77 -10.82
N VAL A 36 9.45 -1.16 -10.64
CA VAL A 36 8.57 -0.56 -9.63
C VAL A 36 9.09 -0.84 -8.22
N ILE A 37 9.55 -2.08 -7.94
CA ILE A 37 10.14 -2.43 -6.65
C ILE A 37 11.52 -1.77 -6.47
N GLY A 38 12.34 -1.70 -7.50
CA GLY A 38 13.67 -1.08 -7.45
C GLY A 38 13.62 0.46 -7.41
N LEU A 39 12.65 1.09 -8.10
CA LEU A 39 12.43 2.54 -8.06
C LEU A 39 11.86 2.98 -6.70
N VAL A 40 11.05 2.16 -6.07
CA VAL A 40 10.55 2.40 -4.71
C VAL A 40 11.68 2.25 -3.67
N ALA A 41 12.70 1.44 -3.94
CA ALA A 41 13.84 1.24 -3.03
C ALA A 41 14.99 2.26 -3.21
N GLY A 42 15.04 3.01 -4.32
CA GLY A 42 16.21 3.86 -4.62
C GLY A 42 15.95 5.15 -5.37
N ASN A 43 14.72 5.46 -5.76
CA ASN A 43 14.45 6.67 -6.55
C ASN A 43 13.25 7.44 -5.98
N THR A 44 13.52 8.63 -5.48
CA THR A 44 12.51 9.60 -4.98
C THR A 44 11.43 9.96 -6.01
N ASN A 45 11.67 9.70 -7.31
CA ASN A 45 10.70 9.96 -8.38
C ASN A 45 9.51 8.99 -8.40
N GLY A 46 9.67 7.72 -7.98
CA GLY A 46 8.57 6.75 -7.90
C GLY A 46 7.56 7.10 -6.79
N SER A 47 8.06 7.59 -5.66
CA SER A 47 7.22 8.05 -4.54
C SER A 47 6.37 9.27 -4.90
N THR A 48 6.91 10.18 -5.72
CA THR A 48 6.20 11.41 -6.15
C THR A 48 4.98 11.07 -7.02
N SER A 49 5.08 10.08 -7.91
CA SER A 49 3.96 9.69 -8.79
C SER A 49 2.80 9.04 -8.00
N VAL A 50 3.11 8.21 -7.01
CA VAL A 50 2.10 7.60 -6.14
C VAL A 50 1.34 8.67 -5.35
N LEU A 51 2.05 9.66 -4.79
CA LEU A 51 1.41 10.74 -4.03
C LEU A 51 0.61 11.72 -4.91
N THR A 52 0.99 11.89 -6.18
CA THR A 52 0.19 12.67 -7.14
C THR A 52 -1.16 11.99 -7.39
N GLY A 53 -1.19 10.67 -7.49
CA GLY A 53 -2.42 9.88 -7.60
C GLY A 53 -3.31 9.91 -6.35
N LEU A 54 -2.86 10.53 -5.25
CA LEU A 54 -3.59 10.65 -3.97
C LEU A 54 -3.93 12.10 -3.61
N ALA A 55 -3.78 13.04 -4.53
CA ALA A 55 -3.91 14.48 -4.25
C ALA A 55 -5.21 14.85 -3.54
N GLU A 56 -6.34 14.19 -3.87
CA GLU A 56 -7.65 14.45 -3.26
C GLU A 56 -7.71 14.01 -1.79
N VAL A 57 -7.09 12.88 -1.44
CA VAL A 57 -7.24 12.21 -0.14
C VAL A 57 -6.01 12.28 0.74
N ARG A 58 -4.94 12.91 0.26
CA ARG A 58 -3.71 13.10 1.03
C ARG A 58 -3.97 13.92 2.29
N GLY A 59 -3.44 13.47 3.42
CA GLY A 59 -3.58 14.15 4.70
C GLY A 59 -3.79 13.18 5.86
N VAL A 60 -4.18 13.75 6.99
CA VAL A 60 -4.54 13.04 8.21
C VAL A 60 -6.03 13.19 8.44
N TRP A 61 -6.68 12.11 8.78
CA TRP A 61 -8.12 12.01 8.88
C TRP A 61 -8.53 11.31 10.18
N LYS A 62 -9.66 11.67 10.72
CA LYS A 62 -10.35 10.84 11.71
C LYS A 62 -11.11 9.75 10.96
N ASP A 63 -10.88 8.52 11.37
CA ASP A 63 -11.41 7.32 10.73
C ASP A 63 -12.59 6.76 11.49
N GLY A 64 -13.69 6.51 10.78
CA GLY A 64 -14.91 5.92 11.28
C GLY A 64 -15.50 4.93 10.29
N PHE A 65 -16.41 4.09 10.74
CA PHE A 65 -17.15 3.18 9.88
C PHE A 65 -18.63 3.54 9.85
N CYS A 66 -19.30 3.20 8.75
CA CYS A 66 -20.71 3.49 8.55
C CYS A 66 -21.54 2.20 8.54
N SER A 67 -22.69 2.23 9.22
CA SER A 67 -23.66 1.15 9.24
C SER A 67 -25.05 1.71 9.54
N GLY A 68 -26.08 1.17 8.87
CA GLY A 68 -27.47 1.55 9.14
C GLY A 68 -27.76 3.04 8.93
N GLY A 69 -27.02 3.74 8.08
CA GLY A 69 -27.21 5.16 7.77
C GLY A 69 -26.42 6.13 8.66
N THR A 70 -25.69 5.63 9.65
CA THR A 70 -24.85 6.45 10.55
C THR A 70 -23.39 6.04 10.46
N CYS A 71 -22.50 6.99 10.71
CA CYS A 71 -21.07 6.72 10.80
C CYS A 71 -20.60 7.02 12.23
N THR A 72 -19.79 6.12 12.78
CA THR A 72 -19.31 6.18 14.17
C THR A 72 -17.83 5.79 14.25
N GLY A 73 -17.23 5.86 15.44
CA GLY A 73 -15.92 5.31 15.70
C GLY A 73 -14.74 6.25 15.39
N PHE A 74 -14.97 7.54 15.15
CA PHE A 74 -13.93 8.53 14.78
C PHE A 74 -12.86 8.78 15.86
N SER A 75 -12.43 7.71 16.54
CA SER A 75 -11.36 7.74 17.55
C SER A 75 -9.98 7.41 16.96
N SER A 76 -9.92 6.63 15.87
CA SER A 76 -8.69 6.29 15.20
C SER A 76 -8.29 7.36 14.17
N THR A 77 -7.02 7.32 13.79
CA THR A 77 -6.45 8.22 12.79
C THR A 77 -6.04 7.42 11.57
N LEU A 78 -6.45 7.91 10.40
CA LEU A 78 -5.98 7.46 9.10
C LEU A 78 -4.99 8.51 8.58
N SER A 79 -3.77 8.10 8.21
CA SER A 79 -2.82 8.98 7.51
C SER A 79 -2.54 8.46 6.11
N ILE A 80 -2.63 9.35 5.14
CA ILE A 80 -2.30 9.10 3.72
C ILE A 80 -1.26 10.15 3.34
N ALA A 81 0.01 9.75 3.37
CA ALA A 81 1.11 10.69 3.21
C ALA A 81 2.39 9.99 2.77
N GLN A 82 3.44 10.76 2.59
CA GLN A 82 4.80 10.26 2.44
C GLN A 82 5.42 10.12 3.82
N ASP A 83 5.98 8.96 4.13
CA ASP A 83 6.72 8.73 5.35
C ASP A 83 8.13 9.36 5.30
N PRO A 84 8.87 9.41 6.41
CA PRO A 84 10.23 9.95 6.44
C PRO A 84 11.23 9.22 5.53
N THR A 85 10.93 7.99 5.12
CA THR A 85 11.78 7.21 4.20
C THR A 85 11.44 7.46 2.73
N GLY A 86 10.43 8.27 2.45
CA GLY A 86 10.03 8.67 1.10
C GLY A 86 8.93 7.80 0.47
N PHE A 87 8.41 6.79 1.16
CA PHE A 87 7.32 5.96 0.64
C PHE A 87 5.95 6.59 0.87
N GLY A 88 5.05 6.41 -0.10
CA GLY A 88 3.64 6.64 0.11
C GLY A 88 3.09 5.59 1.07
N VAL A 89 2.36 6.02 2.09
CA VAL A 89 1.82 5.12 3.11
C VAL A 89 0.36 5.42 3.41
N TRP A 90 -0.35 4.34 3.73
CA TRP A 90 -1.67 4.33 4.33
C TRP A 90 -1.53 3.75 5.74
N THR A 91 -1.92 4.51 6.75
CA THR A 91 -1.84 4.04 8.13
C THR A 91 -3.20 4.17 8.80
N THR A 92 -3.64 3.14 9.53
CA THR A 92 -4.86 3.15 10.33
C THR A 92 -4.56 2.57 11.70
N GLY A 93 -4.84 3.30 12.77
CA GLY A 93 -4.55 2.80 14.13
C GLY A 93 -3.10 2.32 14.24
N SER A 94 -2.90 1.02 14.42
CA SER A 94 -1.56 0.37 14.45
C SER A 94 -1.11 -0.18 13.10
N GLY A 95 -1.94 -0.08 12.04
CA GLY A 95 -1.63 -0.60 10.71
C GLY A 95 -0.74 0.37 9.93
N TYR A 96 0.32 -0.16 9.33
CA TYR A 96 1.20 0.56 8.42
C TYR A 96 1.31 -0.20 7.11
N TYR A 97 0.90 0.43 6.02
CA TYR A 97 0.79 -0.22 4.71
C TYR A 97 1.47 0.65 3.66
N ARG A 98 2.32 0.04 2.85
CA ARG A 98 3.03 0.74 1.78
C ARG A 98 2.14 0.85 0.55
N ILE A 99 1.90 2.06 0.06
CA ILE A 99 1.15 2.31 -1.16
C ILE A 99 2.04 2.01 -2.35
N ILE A 100 1.58 1.10 -3.21
CA ILE A 100 2.29 0.64 -4.40
C ILE A 100 1.81 1.38 -5.65
N GLU A 101 0.51 1.65 -5.71
CA GLU A 101 -0.14 2.24 -6.88
C GLU A 101 -1.32 3.11 -6.45
N SER A 102 -1.62 4.16 -7.20
CA SER A 102 -2.79 4.99 -6.96
C SER A 102 -3.23 5.75 -8.22
N SER A 103 -4.52 6.03 -8.29
CA SER A 103 -5.14 6.84 -9.34
C SER A 103 -6.16 7.80 -8.74
N ASN A 104 -5.91 9.09 -8.85
CA ASN A 104 -6.87 10.12 -8.41
C ASN A 104 -8.08 10.19 -9.34
N THR A 105 -7.90 9.93 -10.63
CA THR A 105 -8.98 9.92 -11.62
C THR A 105 -9.96 8.78 -11.40
N GLU A 106 -9.45 7.58 -11.15
CA GLU A 106 -10.26 6.38 -10.89
C GLU A 106 -10.59 6.19 -9.42
N ARG A 107 -10.00 7.01 -8.53
CA ARG A 107 -10.17 6.99 -7.08
C ARG A 107 -9.93 5.63 -6.46
N TYR A 108 -8.74 5.08 -6.73
CA TYR A 108 -8.26 3.90 -6.03
C TYR A 108 -6.79 4.03 -5.62
N LEU A 109 -6.40 3.26 -4.64
CA LEU A 109 -5.01 2.91 -4.36
C LEU A 109 -4.89 1.40 -4.13
N ILE A 110 -3.68 0.89 -4.30
CA ILE A 110 -3.31 -0.45 -3.89
C ILE A 110 -2.15 -0.31 -2.91
N TYR A 111 -2.30 -0.90 -1.74
CA TYR A 111 -1.21 -1.01 -0.79
C TYR A 111 -0.79 -2.46 -0.59
N GLN A 112 0.44 -2.64 -0.13
CA GLN A 112 0.97 -3.91 0.29
C GLN A 112 1.07 -3.99 1.81
N TYR A 113 0.61 -5.08 2.36
CA TYR A 113 0.82 -5.42 3.77
C TYR A 113 2.30 -5.73 4.02
N LEU A 114 2.80 -5.34 5.18
CA LEU A 114 4.16 -5.70 5.60
C LEU A 114 4.32 -7.21 5.74
N PRO A 115 5.56 -7.73 5.64
CA PRO A 115 5.85 -9.17 5.85
C PRO A 115 5.42 -9.67 7.24
N THR A 116 5.33 -8.77 8.21
CA THR A 116 4.93 -9.05 9.59
C THR A 116 3.41 -9.01 9.82
N ALA A 117 2.61 -8.72 8.79
CA ALA A 117 1.16 -8.67 8.91
C ALA A 117 0.58 -10.04 9.30
N THR A 118 -0.39 -9.99 10.20
CA THR A 118 -1.09 -11.18 10.72
C THR A 118 -2.31 -11.56 9.88
N PHE A 119 -3.04 -12.59 10.31
CA PHE A 119 -4.28 -13.07 9.69
C PHE A 119 -4.15 -13.42 8.20
N GLY A 120 -2.99 -13.96 7.79
CA GLY A 120 -2.76 -14.40 6.43
C GLY A 120 -2.60 -13.26 5.41
N ASN A 121 -2.30 -12.05 5.85
CA ASN A 121 -2.14 -10.87 5.00
C ASN A 121 -0.67 -10.53 4.67
N ALA A 122 0.32 -11.19 5.27
CA ALA A 122 1.75 -10.91 5.02
C ALA A 122 2.07 -10.85 3.51
N ASN A 123 2.66 -9.75 3.08
CA ASN A 123 3.03 -9.46 1.68
C ASN A 123 1.86 -9.38 0.68
N LYS A 124 0.61 -9.51 1.10
CA LYS A 124 -0.55 -9.41 0.21
C LYS A 124 -0.86 -7.97 -0.17
N TYR A 125 -1.65 -7.81 -1.21
CA TYR A 125 -2.07 -6.54 -1.77
C TYR A 125 -3.55 -6.32 -1.51
N THR A 126 -3.94 -5.06 -1.28
CA THR A 126 -5.34 -4.70 -1.09
C THR A 126 -5.64 -3.41 -1.83
N LYS A 127 -6.77 -3.40 -2.53
CA LYS A 127 -7.28 -2.23 -3.23
C LYS A 127 -8.22 -1.45 -2.32
N ILE A 128 -8.03 -0.16 -2.25
CA ILE A 128 -8.94 0.79 -1.60
C ILE A 128 -9.61 1.62 -2.69
N LEU A 129 -10.92 1.76 -2.60
CA LEU A 129 -11.69 2.70 -3.41
C LEU A 129 -12.09 3.89 -2.53
N TRP A 130 -12.19 5.09 -3.10
CA TRP A 130 -12.74 6.24 -2.38
C TRP A 130 -13.71 7.07 -3.21
N THR A 131 -14.56 7.82 -2.51
CA THR A 131 -15.46 8.79 -3.14
C THR A 131 -14.75 10.12 -3.33
N GLN A 132 -15.25 10.94 -4.22
CA GLN A 132 -14.81 12.34 -4.27
C GLN A 132 -14.95 12.97 -2.87
N PRO A 133 -13.92 13.67 -2.37
CA PRO A 133 -14.04 14.42 -1.13
C PRO A 133 -15.15 15.46 -1.22
N GLN A 134 -15.91 15.58 -0.16
CA GLN A 134 -17.04 16.50 -0.01
C GLN A 134 -16.83 17.42 1.19
N THR A 135 -17.55 18.55 1.22
CA THR A 135 -17.50 19.53 2.30
C THR A 135 -18.76 19.53 3.17
N THR A 136 -19.74 18.75 2.78
CA THR A 136 -21.00 18.55 3.49
C THR A 136 -21.03 17.19 4.17
N ASP A 137 -21.85 17.06 5.22
CA ASP A 137 -22.01 15.79 5.95
C ASP A 137 -20.68 15.27 6.54
N CYS A 138 -19.79 16.19 6.93
CA CYS A 138 -18.55 15.87 7.62
C CYS A 138 -18.72 16.03 9.13
N GLU A 139 -18.28 15.04 9.90
CA GLU A 139 -18.41 15.05 11.36
C GLU A 139 -17.47 16.11 11.98
N ASN A 140 -17.85 16.56 13.18
CA ASN A 140 -17.07 17.47 14.03
C ASN A 140 -16.69 18.81 13.34
N GLY A 141 -17.48 19.27 12.38
CA GLY A 141 -17.21 20.52 11.67
C GLY A 141 -15.97 20.51 10.78
N ALA A 142 -15.50 19.33 10.39
CA ALA A 142 -14.35 19.20 9.51
C ALA A 142 -14.60 19.83 8.14
N SER A 143 -13.58 20.45 7.56
CA SER A 143 -13.66 21.17 6.29
C SER A 143 -13.91 20.26 5.08
N LYS A 144 -13.58 18.98 5.18
CA LYS A 144 -13.82 17.97 4.13
C LYS A 144 -13.84 16.55 4.70
N CYS A 145 -14.47 15.65 3.97
CA CYS A 145 -14.49 14.22 4.27
C CYS A 145 -14.69 13.41 3.00
N PHE A 146 -14.40 12.12 3.06
CA PHE A 146 -14.68 11.18 1.98
C PHE A 146 -15.03 9.81 2.55
N TYR A 147 -15.65 8.97 1.72
CA TYR A 147 -15.89 7.57 2.07
C TYR A 147 -14.85 6.69 1.35
N TYR A 148 -14.45 5.60 1.99
CA TYR A 148 -13.57 4.63 1.38
C TYR A 148 -14.01 3.20 1.69
N CYS A 149 -13.62 2.29 0.81
CA CYS A 149 -13.97 0.89 0.89
C CYS A 149 -12.75 0.02 0.61
N THR A 150 -12.50 -0.94 1.48
CA THR A 150 -11.44 -1.94 1.31
C THR A 150 -11.99 -3.11 0.49
N VAL A 151 -11.38 -3.35 -0.67
CA VAL A 151 -11.74 -4.46 -1.55
C VAL A 151 -10.93 -5.69 -1.17
N LEU A 152 -11.58 -6.64 -0.53
CA LEU A 152 -10.96 -7.89 -0.09
C LEU A 152 -11.42 -9.06 -0.96
N ASN A 153 -10.69 -10.16 -0.92
CA ASN A 153 -11.10 -11.41 -1.54
C ASN A 153 -12.20 -12.11 -0.72
N SER A 154 -12.70 -13.23 -1.21
CA SER A 154 -13.76 -14.01 -0.55
C SER A 154 -13.42 -14.54 0.85
N SER A 155 -12.13 -14.59 1.19
CA SER A 155 -11.63 -14.97 2.52
C SER A 155 -11.39 -13.77 3.44
N PHE A 156 -11.84 -12.58 3.05
CA PHE A 156 -11.61 -11.32 3.76
C PHE A 156 -10.13 -10.99 3.99
N THR A 157 -9.25 -11.47 3.09
CA THR A 157 -7.82 -11.15 3.09
C THR A 157 -7.44 -10.38 1.82
N GLY A 158 -6.22 -9.86 1.77
CA GLY A 158 -5.64 -9.27 0.56
C GLY A 158 -5.40 -10.32 -0.54
N TYR A 159 -5.08 -9.84 -1.71
CA TYR A 159 -4.74 -10.61 -2.91
C TYR A 159 -3.27 -11.03 -2.88
N SER A 160 -2.95 -12.18 -3.47
CA SER A 160 -1.59 -12.72 -3.43
C SER A 160 -0.64 -11.98 -4.37
N THR A 161 -1.16 -11.40 -5.45
CA THR A 161 -0.38 -10.64 -6.43
C THR A 161 -0.94 -9.24 -6.64
N LEU A 162 -0.09 -8.33 -7.11
CA LEU A 162 -0.49 -6.98 -7.47
C LEU A 162 -1.51 -6.99 -8.62
N ASP A 163 -1.34 -7.89 -9.59
CA ASP A 163 -2.24 -7.99 -10.74
C ASP A 163 -3.65 -8.48 -10.34
N GLU A 164 -3.75 -9.41 -9.40
CA GLU A 164 -5.05 -9.78 -8.82
C GLU A 164 -5.75 -8.57 -8.19
N ALA A 165 -5.01 -7.78 -7.40
CA ALA A 165 -5.56 -6.57 -6.77
C ALA A 165 -5.94 -5.47 -7.78
N ARG A 166 -5.17 -5.32 -8.89
CA ARG A 166 -5.52 -4.39 -9.99
C ARG A 166 -6.80 -4.77 -10.68
N ASN A 167 -6.91 -6.05 -11.04
CA ASN A 167 -7.95 -6.57 -11.93
C ASN A 167 -9.21 -7.05 -11.18
N VAL A 168 -9.25 -6.90 -9.86
CA VAL A 168 -10.44 -7.27 -9.09
C VAL A 168 -11.66 -6.49 -9.59
N SER A 169 -12.76 -7.22 -9.83
CA SER A 169 -14.02 -6.59 -10.20
C SER A 169 -14.53 -5.70 -9.08
N THR A 170 -14.84 -4.46 -9.43
CA THR A 170 -15.42 -3.48 -8.51
C THR A 170 -16.90 -3.21 -8.77
N THR A 171 -17.56 -4.01 -9.61
CA THR A 171 -18.96 -3.82 -10.00
C THR A 171 -19.94 -3.96 -8.83
N SER A 172 -19.59 -4.72 -7.78
CA SER A 172 -20.37 -4.84 -6.55
C SER A 172 -20.12 -3.73 -5.53
N TYR A 173 -19.22 -2.79 -5.85
CA TYR A 173 -18.87 -1.68 -4.99
C TYR A 173 -19.53 -0.40 -5.51
N SER A 174 -20.46 0.14 -4.73
CA SER A 174 -21.24 1.33 -5.10
C SER A 174 -21.21 2.36 -4.01
N SER A 175 -20.86 3.58 -4.35
CA SER A 175 -20.88 4.73 -3.42
C SER A 175 -22.22 5.49 -3.40
N THR A 176 -23.29 4.96 -3.98
CA THR A 176 -24.60 5.63 -4.03
C THR A 176 -25.18 5.84 -2.64
N ASN A 177 -25.06 4.83 -1.76
CA ASN A 177 -25.51 4.89 -0.36
C ASN A 177 -24.39 4.46 0.59
N PRO A 178 -23.29 5.22 0.70
CA PRO A 178 -22.08 4.75 1.35
C PRO A 178 -22.27 4.50 2.86
N LYS A 179 -23.27 5.12 3.49
CA LYS A 179 -23.55 4.90 4.93
C LYS A 179 -24.25 3.59 5.25
N THR A 180 -24.79 2.92 4.26
CA THR A 180 -25.62 1.70 4.49
C THR A 180 -25.07 0.47 3.83
N THR A 181 -24.59 0.59 2.60
CA THR A 181 -24.20 -0.55 1.75
C THR A 181 -23.20 -0.13 0.69
N GLY A 182 -22.83 -1.05 -0.17
CA GLY A 182 -21.99 -0.76 -1.36
C GLY A 182 -20.51 -1.06 -1.18
N CYS A 183 -20.09 -1.51 0.02
CA CYS A 183 -18.75 -2.01 0.26
C CYS A 183 -18.81 -3.50 0.61
N GLY A 184 -18.95 -4.36 -0.44
CA GLY A 184 -19.04 -5.81 -0.23
C GLY A 184 -20.24 -6.24 0.63
N GLY A 185 -21.35 -5.49 0.60
CA GLY A 185 -22.54 -5.71 1.44
C GLY A 185 -22.59 -4.89 2.73
N PHE A 186 -21.52 -4.18 3.06
CA PHE A 186 -21.41 -3.29 4.23
C PHE A 186 -21.47 -1.81 3.83
N GLY A 187 -21.64 -0.92 4.80
CA GLY A 187 -21.38 0.50 4.63
C GLY A 187 -19.88 0.76 4.37
N TRP A 188 -19.58 1.90 3.79
CA TRP A 188 -18.21 2.36 3.60
C TRP A 188 -17.65 2.89 4.92
N SER A 189 -16.35 2.88 5.07
CA SER A 189 -15.68 3.70 6.08
C SER A 189 -15.72 5.17 5.68
N LYS A 190 -15.63 6.08 6.64
CA LYS A 190 -15.63 7.52 6.44
C LYS A 190 -14.41 8.15 7.06
N ALA A 191 -13.72 8.96 6.28
CA ALA A 191 -12.54 9.71 6.69
C ALA A 191 -12.89 11.18 6.77
N THR A 192 -12.70 11.80 7.95
CA THR A 192 -13.01 13.20 8.24
C THR A 192 -11.73 13.97 8.47
N PHE A 193 -11.49 15.04 7.73
CA PHE A 193 -10.22 15.76 7.67
C PHE A 193 -9.79 16.32 9.03
N LEU A 194 -8.54 16.08 9.38
CA LEU A 194 -7.92 16.57 10.59
C LEU A 194 -6.78 17.55 10.30
N SER A 195 -5.81 17.17 9.46
CA SER A 195 -4.68 18.02 9.09
C SER A 195 -4.03 17.60 7.77
N SER A 196 -3.20 18.46 7.20
CA SER A 196 -2.50 18.17 5.95
C SER A 196 -1.29 17.25 6.12
N ASN A 197 -0.66 17.26 7.30
CA ASN A 197 0.57 16.52 7.57
C ASN A 197 0.43 15.68 8.85
N PRO A 198 0.93 14.46 8.87
CA PRO A 198 1.04 13.68 10.10
C PRO A 198 1.95 14.38 11.10
N THR A 199 1.57 14.34 12.37
CA THR A 199 2.40 14.82 13.48
C THR A 199 3.29 13.73 14.09
N SER A 200 2.96 12.47 13.80
CA SER A 200 3.73 11.29 14.21
C SER A 200 3.47 10.14 13.23
N TRP A 201 4.38 9.21 13.18
CA TRP A 201 4.27 7.94 12.44
C TRP A 201 4.19 6.79 13.44
N PRO A 202 3.41 5.73 13.17
CA PRO A 202 3.34 4.56 14.02
C PRO A 202 4.65 3.77 14.04
#